data_39e8fd44ff1398f2ecb2870f08d5a789
#
_entry.id   39e8fd44ff1398f2ecb2870f08d5a789
#
_cell.length_a   1.000
_cell.length_b   1.000
_cell.length_c   1.000
_cell.angle_alpha   90.00
_cell.angle_beta   90.00
_cell.angle_gamma   90.00
#
_symmetry.space_group_name_H-M   'P 1'
#
loop_
_entity.id
_entity.type
_entity.pdbx_description
1 polymer ?
#
loop_
_entity_poly.entity_id
_entity_poly.type
_entity_poly.pdbx_seq_one_letter_code
_entity_poly.pdbx_strand_id
1 'polypeptide(L)'
;EIAGNEAVEKRFDEVFVQPTDANDNGMSIVTPLISGVTSITFDAFVFASNPTWKEGGSEADRYTKFMETVEIFKKIIARELVFLRAEEDARVAVLADYERAEDKRLVVLSKNYPSQDTLIKLPEPLFVVYPRDGGIWGIRAVRSTLNGFGNRKDLPLSWAGKRDQDLVKASAD
;
A
#
# COMPACT_ATOMS: atom_id res chain seq x y z
N GLU A 1 -16.31 -7.59 12.49
CA GLU A 1 -17.19 -7.61 11.30
C GLU A 1 -16.55 -6.80 10.17
N ILE A 2 -16.17 -7.47 9.08
CA ILE A 2 -15.79 -6.84 7.81
C ILE A 2 -17.08 -6.41 7.09
N ALA A 3 -18.23 -6.88 7.58
CA ALA A 3 -19.54 -6.75 7.01
C ALA A 3 -19.89 -5.30 6.64
N GLY A 4 -20.14 -5.07 5.35
CA GLY A 4 -20.76 -3.87 4.82
C GLY A 4 -19.94 -3.07 3.81
N ASN A 5 -18.71 -3.50 3.44
CA ASN A 5 -17.96 -2.87 2.36
C ASN A 5 -17.34 -3.94 1.45
N GLU A 6 -18.04 -4.25 0.36
CA GLU A 6 -17.63 -5.28 -0.61
C GLU A 6 -16.22 -5.03 -1.20
N ALA A 7 -15.84 -3.75 -1.38
CA ALA A 7 -14.51 -3.42 -1.89
C ALA A 7 -13.40 -3.77 -0.89
N VAL A 8 -13.64 -3.54 0.39
CA VAL A 8 -12.70 -3.91 1.47
C VAL A 8 -12.65 -5.43 1.62
N GLU A 9 -13.78 -6.12 1.58
CA GLU A 9 -13.86 -7.58 1.64
C GLU A 9 -13.08 -8.23 0.50
N LYS A 10 -13.32 -7.80 -0.73
CA LYS A 10 -12.60 -8.28 -1.91
C LYS A 10 -11.10 -8.02 -1.80
N ARG A 11 -10.71 -6.83 -1.37
CA ARG A 11 -9.30 -6.48 -1.24
C ARG A 11 -8.61 -7.29 -0.14
N PHE A 12 -9.26 -7.53 0.98
CA PHE A 12 -8.75 -8.39 2.05
C PHE A 12 -8.55 -9.83 1.55
N ASP A 13 -9.50 -10.35 0.80
CA ASP A 13 -9.38 -11.67 0.17
C ASP A 13 -8.15 -11.74 -0.73
N GLU A 14 -7.96 -10.77 -1.64
CA GLU A 14 -6.84 -10.71 -2.58
C GLU A 14 -5.47 -10.59 -1.91
N VAL A 15 -5.34 -9.80 -0.84
CA VAL A 15 -4.03 -9.48 -0.25
C VAL A 15 -3.66 -10.34 0.94
N PHE A 16 -4.62 -11.02 1.55
CA PHE A 16 -4.41 -11.81 2.76
C PHE A 16 -4.88 -13.26 2.63
N VAL A 17 -6.15 -13.48 2.28
CA VAL A 17 -6.74 -14.84 2.31
C VAL A 17 -6.16 -15.70 1.21
N GLN A 18 -6.25 -15.28 -0.05
CA GLN A 18 -5.75 -16.07 -1.19
C GLN A 18 -4.24 -16.35 -1.13
N PRO A 19 -3.36 -15.38 -0.80
CA PRO A 19 -1.93 -15.67 -0.63
C PRO A 19 -1.64 -16.66 0.49
N THR A 20 -2.39 -16.58 1.60
CA THR A 20 -2.21 -17.49 2.73
C THR A 20 -2.66 -18.91 2.35
N ASP A 21 -3.82 -19.04 1.72
CA ASP A 21 -4.36 -20.31 1.24
C ASP A 21 -3.44 -20.97 0.20
N ALA A 22 -2.92 -20.18 -0.75
CA ALA A 22 -1.98 -20.66 -1.74
C ALA A 22 -0.71 -21.23 -1.11
N ASN A 23 -0.13 -20.53 -0.12
CA ASN A 23 1.04 -21.00 0.60
C ASN A 23 0.76 -22.29 1.39
N ASP A 24 -0.38 -22.36 2.08
CA ASP A 24 -0.79 -23.56 2.85
C ASP A 24 -0.96 -24.79 1.95
N ASN A 25 -1.42 -24.58 0.72
CA ASN A 25 -1.54 -25.61 -0.32
C ASN A 25 -0.22 -25.86 -1.10
N GLY A 26 0.91 -25.30 -0.66
CA GLY A 26 2.23 -25.49 -1.27
C GLY A 26 2.41 -24.83 -2.63
N MET A 27 1.54 -23.88 -2.99
CA MET A 27 1.64 -23.11 -4.23
C MET A 27 2.53 -21.89 -4.04
N SER A 28 3.53 -21.71 -4.90
CA SER A 28 4.36 -20.51 -4.91
C SER A 28 3.61 -19.37 -5.62
N ILE A 29 3.33 -18.29 -4.90
CA ILE A 29 2.71 -17.07 -5.44
C ILE A 29 3.73 -16.02 -5.90
N VAL A 30 5.02 -16.29 -5.69
CA VAL A 30 6.13 -15.42 -6.09
C VAL A 30 7.19 -16.22 -6.84
N THR A 31 7.79 -15.62 -7.86
CA THR A 31 8.96 -16.16 -8.54
C THR A 31 10.18 -15.37 -8.08
N PRO A 32 11.17 -16.00 -7.40
CA PRO A 32 12.39 -15.30 -7.01
C PRO A 32 13.14 -14.81 -8.25
N LEU A 33 13.44 -13.51 -8.29
CA LEU A 33 14.28 -12.92 -9.34
C LEU A 33 15.78 -13.17 -9.11
N ILE A 34 16.16 -13.50 -7.87
CA ILE A 34 17.53 -13.76 -7.47
C ILE A 34 17.63 -15.22 -7.03
N SER A 35 18.50 -15.98 -7.68
CA SER A 35 18.72 -17.39 -7.33
C SER A 35 19.21 -17.54 -5.88
N GLY A 36 18.62 -18.50 -5.15
CA GLY A 36 18.96 -18.78 -3.75
C GLY A 36 18.35 -17.81 -2.73
N VAL A 37 17.56 -16.83 -3.17
CA VAL A 37 16.80 -15.94 -2.27
C VAL A 37 15.35 -16.41 -2.24
N THR A 38 14.81 -16.61 -1.02
CA THR A 38 13.40 -16.94 -0.80
C THR A 38 12.68 -15.76 -0.14
N SER A 39 11.42 -15.54 -0.48
CA SER A 39 10.58 -14.59 0.21
C SER A 39 10.20 -15.13 1.60
N ILE A 40 10.09 -14.24 2.57
CA ILE A 40 9.47 -14.56 3.86
C ILE A 40 7.96 -14.51 3.65
N THR A 41 7.29 -15.61 3.97
CA THR A 41 5.84 -15.79 3.84
C THR A 41 5.21 -16.00 5.21
N PHE A 42 3.89 -15.99 5.33
CA PHE A 42 3.20 -16.20 6.61
C PHE A 42 3.47 -17.60 7.18
N ASP A 43 3.50 -18.63 6.35
CA ASP A 43 3.83 -19.99 6.76
C ASP A 43 5.28 -20.09 7.29
N ALA A 44 6.24 -19.42 6.67
CA ALA A 44 7.61 -19.34 7.17
C ALA A 44 7.67 -18.68 8.57
N PHE A 45 6.84 -17.67 8.82
CA PHE A 45 6.73 -17.03 10.13
C PHE A 45 6.11 -17.98 11.18
N VAL A 46 5.01 -18.67 10.81
CA VAL A 46 4.39 -19.70 11.67
C VAL A 46 5.39 -20.81 11.97
N PHE A 47 6.11 -21.28 10.95
CA PHE A 47 7.14 -22.32 11.12
C PHE A 47 8.26 -21.88 12.06
N ALA A 48 8.76 -20.64 11.92
CA ALA A 48 9.80 -20.08 12.79
C ALA A 48 9.36 -19.91 14.25
N SER A 49 8.07 -19.89 14.51
CA SER A 49 7.50 -19.80 15.86
C SER A 49 7.43 -21.15 16.57
N ASN A 50 7.61 -22.26 15.86
CA ASN A 50 7.60 -23.60 16.45
C ASN A 50 8.92 -23.92 17.16
N PRO A 51 8.90 -24.72 18.24
CA PRO A 51 10.11 -25.19 18.89
C PRO A 51 10.98 -26.01 17.93
N THR A 52 12.28 -25.81 17.99
CA THR A 52 13.24 -26.62 17.24
C THR A 52 13.36 -28.03 17.87
N TRP A 53 13.89 -28.96 17.12
CA TRP A 53 14.13 -30.33 17.64
C TRP A 53 15.08 -30.36 18.86
N LYS A 54 15.93 -29.35 19.04
CA LYS A 54 16.84 -29.22 20.21
C LYS A 54 16.17 -28.69 21.44
N GLU A 55 15.18 -27.81 21.27
CA GLU A 55 14.43 -27.25 22.39
C GLU A 55 13.47 -28.27 22.98
N GLY A 56 13.04 -29.26 22.19
CA GLY A 56 12.05 -30.22 22.61
C GLY A 56 10.70 -29.57 22.89
N GLY A 57 10.00 -30.07 23.89
CA GLY A 57 8.75 -29.49 24.37
C GLY A 57 7.62 -30.51 24.41
N SER A 58 6.79 -30.37 25.45
CA SER A 58 5.55 -31.12 25.58
C SER A 58 4.51 -30.61 24.55
N GLU A 59 3.42 -31.34 24.40
CA GLU A 59 2.28 -30.89 23.59
C GLU A 59 1.72 -29.56 24.12
N ALA A 60 1.72 -29.37 25.44
CA ALA A 60 1.30 -28.13 26.08
C ALA A 60 2.20 -26.93 25.71
N ASP A 61 3.51 -27.15 25.61
CA ASP A 61 4.46 -26.10 25.19
C ASP A 61 4.23 -25.70 23.72
N ARG A 62 4.01 -26.67 22.84
CA ARG A 62 3.68 -26.40 21.43
C ARG A 62 2.35 -25.66 21.29
N TYR A 63 1.35 -26.07 22.05
CA TYR A 63 0.06 -25.34 22.05
C TYR A 63 0.21 -23.90 22.53
N THR A 64 1.01 -23.68 23.57
CA THR A 64 1.31 -22.33 24.05
C THR A 64 1.94 -21.48 22.94
N LYS A 65 2.96 -22.00 22.23
CA LYS A 65 3.60 -21.29 21.11
C LYS A 65 2.65 -21.03 19.94
N PHE A 66 1.80 -22.00 19.65
CA PHE A 66 0.73 -21.81 18.66
C PHE A 66 -0.19 -20.65 19.04
N MET A 67 -0.66 -20.59 20.28
CA MET A 67 -1.54 -19.53 20.76
C MET A 67 -0.88 -18.15 20.79
N GLU A 68 0.41 -18.05 21.12
CA GLU A 68 1.21 -16.83 20.98
C GLU A 68 1.20 -16.34 19.54
N THR A 69 1.42 -17.24 18.58
CA THR A 69 1.38 -16.94 17.15
C THR A 69 0.00 -16.48 16.69
N VAL A 70 -1.07 -17.13 17.13
CA VAL A 70 -2.46 -16.72 16.86
C VAL A 70 -2.71 -15.27 17.30
N GLU A 71 -2.26 -14.88 18.49
CA GLU A 71 -2.44 -13.52 18.98
C GLU A 71 -1.66 -12.47 18.15
N ILE A 72 -0.51 -12.83 17.61
CA ILE A 72 0.24 -11.96 16.67
C ILE A 72 -0.58 -11.78 15.38
N PHE A 73 -1.07 -12.88 14.80
CA PHE A 73 -1.85 -12.82 13.56
C PHE A 73 -3.17 -12.04 13.71
N LYS A 74 -3.85 -12.18 14.83
CA LYS A 74 -5.04 -11.36 15.13
C LYS A 74 -4.74 -9.86 15.06
N LYS A 75 -3.59 -9.43 15.59
CA LYS A 75 -3.17 -8.02 15.55
C LYS A 75 -2.84 -7.58 14.13
N ILE A 76 -2.15 -8.42 13.35
CA ILE A 76 -1.81 -8.15 11.94
C ILE A 76 -3.10 -8.00 11.13
N ILE A 77 -4.03 -8.95 11.21
CA ILE A 77 -5.32 -8.92 10.52
C ILE A 77 -6.13 -7.68 10.90
N ALA A 78 -6.25 -7.39 12.17
CA ALA A 78 -6.97 -6.21 12.64
C ALA A 78 -6.37 -4.91 12.07
N ARG A 79 -5.04 -4.84 12.00
CA ARG A 79 -4.35 -3.68 11.43
C ARG A 79 -4.53 -3.58 9.92
N GLU A 80 -4.46 -4.70 9.21
CA GLU A 80 -4.69 -4.76 7.77
C GLU A 80 -6.08 -4.24 7.41
N LEU A 81 -7.11 -4.67 8.13
CA LEU A 81 -8.46 -4.17 7.92
C LEU A 81 -8.61 -2.66 8.14
N VAL A 82 -7.88 -2.08 9.09
CA VAL A 82 -7.84 -0.61 9.27
C VAL A 82 -7.21 0.07 8.06
N PHE A 83 -6.11 -0.48 7.53
CA PHE A 83 -5.47 0.05 6.33
C PHE A 83 -6.38 -0.01 5.11
N LEU A 84 -6.98 -1.16 4.84
CA LEU A 84 -7.86 -1.35 3.69
C LEU A 84 -9.08 -0.43 3.71
N ARG A 85 -9.66 -0.20 4.89
CA ARG A 85 -10.75 0.78 5.05
C ARG A 85 -10.27 2.20 4.77
N ALA A 86 -9.12 2.58 5.32
CA ALA A 86 -8.56 3.91 5.09
C ALA A 86 -8.17 4.14 3.61
N GLU A 87 -7.69 3.11 2.91
CA GLU A 87 -7.42 3.15 1.47
C GLU A 87 -8.71 3.32 0.65
N GLU A 88 -9.77 2.60 1.02
CA GLU A 88 -11.05 2.73 0.33
C GLU A 88 -11.69 4.12 0.56
N ASP A 89 -11.66 4.63 1.79
CA ASP A 89 -12.11 5.98 2.09
C ASP A 89 -11.31 7.03 1.30
N ALA A 90 -10.00 6.84 1.21
CA ALA A 90 -9.13 7.69 0.40
C ALA A 90 -9.47 7.60 -1.10
N ARG A 91 -9.72 6.39 -1.62
CA ARG A 91 -10.13 6.17 -3.02
C ARG A 91 -11.40 6.95 -3.35
N VAL A 92 -12.42 6.86 -2.51
CA VAL A 92 -13.69 7.59 -2.67
C VAL A 92 -13.45 9.10 -2.67
N ALA A 93 -12.64 9.60 -1.72
CA ALA A 93 -12.33 11.02 -1.63
C ALA A 93 -11.53 11.52 -2.84
N VAL A 94 -10.53 10.77 -3.31
CA VAL A 94 -9.74 11.11 -4.49
C VAL A 94 -10.61 11.14 -5.75
N LEU A 95 -11.52 10.20 -5.92
CA LEU A 95 -12.47 10.22 -7.04
C LEU A 95 -13.40 11.44 -6.99
N ALA A 96 -13.90 11.81 -5.82
CA ALA A 96 -14.71 13.01 -5.65
C ALA A 96 -13.94 14.30 -5.97
N ASP A 97 -12.66 14.37 -5.59
CA ASP A 97 -11.79 15.51 -5.93
C ASP A 97 -11.49 15.53 -7.45
N TYR A 98 -11.26 14.39 -8.08
CA TYR A 98 -11.10 14.28 -9.52
C TYR A 98 -12.36 14.73 -10.26
N GLU A 99 -13.56 14.31 -9.83
CA GLU A 99 -14.81 14.72 -10.48
C GLU A 99 -15.06 16.23 -10.39
N ARG A 100 -14.60 16.88 -9.33
CA ARG A 100 -14.68 18.35 -9.16
C ARG A 100 -13.62 19.12 -9.95
N ALA A 101 -12.56 18.48 -10.42
CA ALA A 101 -11.50 19.14 -11.17
C ALA A 101 -12.03 19.65 -12.52
N GLU A 102 -11.82 20.93 -12.82
CA GLU A 102 -12.15 21.54 -14.11
C GLU A 102 -11.23 20.97 -15.22
N ASP A 103 -9.94 20.90 -14.96
CA ASP A 103 -8.97 20.19 -15.82
C ASP A 103 -8.63 18.84 -15.19
N LYS A 104 -9.13 17.77 -15.77
CA LYS A 104 -8.91 16.39 -15.29
C LYS A 104 -7.44 15.96 -15.26
N ARG A 105 -6.55 16.70 -15.94
CA ARG A 105 -5.11 16.46 -15.92
C ARG A 105 -4.45 16.93 -14.62
N LEU A 106 -5.08 17.85 -13.88
CA LEU A 106 -4.58 18.39 -12.62
C LEU A 106 -5.62 18.19 -11.52
N VAL A 107 -5.38 17.23 -10.65
CA VAL A 107 -6.27 16.92 -9.52
C VAL A 107 -5.79 17.63 -8.26
N VAL A 108 -6.61 18.45 -7.65
CA VAL A 108 -6.33 19.11 -6.37
C VAL A 108 -7.08 18.40 -5.27
N LEU A 109 -6.33 17.75 -4.37
CA LEU A 109 -6.89 16.96 -3.28
C LEU A 109 -7.32 17.85 -2.11
N SER A 110 -8.43 17.53 -1.50
CA SER A 110 -8.93 18.20 -0.29
C SER A 110 -8.11 17.87 0.98
N LYS A 111 -7.43 16.70 0.98
CA LYS A 111 -6.48 16.27 2.03
C LYS A 111 -5.33 15.49 1.38
N ASN A 112 -4.27 15.25 2.15
CA ASN A 112 -3.15 14.40 1.71
C ASN A 112 -3.52 12.92 1.79
N TYR A 113 -4.31 12.45 0.84
CA TYR A 113 -4.68 11.03 0.71
C TYR A 113 -3.62 10.21 -0.04
N PRO A 114 -3.53 8.89 0.18
CA PRO A 114 -2.90 7.98 -0.75
C PRO A 114 -3.70 7.97 -2.08
N SER A 115 -3.15 8.59 -3.11
CA SER A 115 -3.89 8.92 -4.34
C SER A 115 -3.37 8.23 -5.60
N GLN A 116 -2.11 7.75 -5.59
CA GLN A 116 -1.47 7.24 -6.82
C GLN A 116 -2.22 6.04 -7.39
N ASP A 117 -2.61 5.09 -6.57
CA ASP A 117 -3.29 3.85 -7.00
C ASP A 117 -4.68 4.11 -7.59
N THR A 118 -5.31 5.20 -7.18
CA THR A 118 -6.58 5.65 -7.75
C THR A 118 -6.36 6.42 -9.04
N LEU A 119 -5.48 7.41 -9.03
CA LEU A 119 -5.26 8.30 -10.18
C LEU A 119 -4.64 7.58 -11.38
N ILE A 120 -3.82 6.56 -11.15
CA ILE A 120 -3.20 5.78 -12.22
C ILE A 120 -4.23 4.97 -13.05
N LYS A 121 -5.38 4.65 -12.46
CA LYS A 121 -6.47 3.94 -13.14
C LYS A 121 -7.35 4.86 -14.01
N LEU A 122 -7.20 6.17 -13.84
CA LEU A 122 -7.91 7.19 -14.62
C LEU A 122 -7.04 7.62 -15.80
N PRO A 123 -7.61 7.90 -16.99
CA PRO A 123 -6.81 8.16 -18.19
C PRO A 123 -6.15 9.52 -18.21
N GLU A 124 -6.76 10.57 -17.65
CA GLU A 124 -6.34 11.96 -17.84
C GLU A 124 -5.33 12.51 -16.83
N PRO A 125 -5.35 12.13 -15.50
CA PRO A 125 -4.51 12.77 -14.51
C PRO A 125 -3.01 12.70 -14.84
N LEU A 126 -2.37 13.87 -14.89
CA LEU A 126 -0.91 14.01 -15.08
C LEU A 126 -0.24 14.44 -13.79
N PHE A 127 -0.90 15.30 -13.02
CA PHE A 127 -0.38 15.84 -11.77
C PHE A 127 -1.44 15.82 -10.68
N VAL A 128 -0.98 15.71 -9.44
CA VAL A 128 -1.80 15.83 -8.24
C VAL A 128 -1.19 16.84 -7.30
N VAL A 129 -2.03 17.77 -6.83
CA VAL A 129 -1.68 18.78 -5.82
C VAL A 129 -2.38 18.39 -4.52
N TYR A 130 -1.69 18.47 -3.42
CA TYR A 130 -2.19 18.05 -2.12
C TYR A 130 -1.70 18.95 -0.98
N PRO A 131 -2.52 19.18 0.06
CA PRO A 131 -2.10 19.96 1.22
C PRO A 131 -1.10 19.17 2.07
N ARG A 132 -0.19 19.90 2.72
CA ARG A 132 0.78 19.38 3.68
C ARG A 132 0.66 20.17 4.99
N ASP A 133 1.28 19.64 6.03
CA ASP A 133 1.35 20.33 7.31
C ASP A 133 2.00 21.71 7.16
N GLY A 134 1.58 22.66 8.00
CA GLY A 134 2.09 24.03 7.96
C GLY A 134 1.49 24.92 6.86
N GLY A 135 0.39 24.52 6.22
CA GLY A 135 -0.31 25.31 5.21
C GLY A 135 0.39 25.38 3.85
N ILE A 136 1.37 24.53 3.62
CA ILE A 136 2.06 24.38 2.33
C ILE A 136 1.38 23.34 1.45
N TRP A 137 1.65 23.39 0.15
CA TRP A 137 1.12 22.44 -0.82
C TRP A 137 2.25 21.67 -1.50
N GLY A 138 1.97 20.42 -1.80
CA GLY A 138 2.85 19.57 -2.59
C GLY A 138 2.25 19.33 -3.97
N ILE A 139 3.10 19.17 -4.97
CA ILE A 139 2.74 18.67 -6.29
C ILE A 139 3.51 17.39 -6.58
N ARG A 140 2.85 16.44 -7.22
CA ARG A 140 3.45 15.16 -7.63
C ARG A 140 2.95 14.80 -9.02
N ALA A 141 3.82 14.24 -9.85
CA ALA A 141 3.41 13.62 -11.10
C ALA A 141 2.68 12.28 -10.84
N VAL A 142 1.69 11.99 -11.67
CA VAL A 142 1.01 10.69 -11.66
C VAL A 142 1.88 9.68 -12.40
N ARG A 143 2.09 8.52 -11.80
CA ARG A 143 2.90 7.44 -12.39
C ARG A 143 2.23 6.86 -13.63
N SER A 144 3.03 6.31 -14.53
CA SER A 144 2.55 5.59 -15.71
C SER A 144 2.12 4.16 -15.40
N THR A 145 2.73 3.53 -14.38
CA THR A 145 2.41 2.16 -13.92
C THR A 145 2.53 2.05 -12.40
N LEU A 146 1.78 1.13 -11.78
CA LEU A 146 1.80 0.91 -10.33
C LEU A 146 3.18 0.54 -9.80
N ASN A 147 3.88 -0.33 -10.52
CA ASN A 147 5.18 -0.89 -10.09
C ASN A 147 6.39 -0.18 -10.73
N GLY A 148 6.16 0.90 -11.48
CA GLY A 148 7.21 1.66 -12.16
C GLY A 148 7.53 2.97 -11.47
N PHE A 149 8.71 3.52 -11.77
CA PHE A 149 9.13 4.85 -11.34
C PHE A 149 8.84 5.93 -12.38
N GLY A 150 8.46 5.56 -13.62
CA GLY A 150 8.13 6.50 -14.68
C GLY A 150 6.82 7.23 -14.42
N ASN A 151 6.79 8.50 -14.79
CA ASN A 151 5.61 9.35 -14.70
C ASN A 151 4.91 9.45 -16.07
N ARG A 152 3.61 9.73 -16.08
CA ARG A 152 2.88 10.07 -17.31
C ARG A 152 3.41 11.36 -17.94
N LYS A 153 3.78 12.31 -17.09
CA LYS A 153 4.46 13.54 -17.46
C LYS A 153 5.35 13.96 -16.29
N ASP A 154 6.62 14.24 -16.56
CA ASP A 154 7.52 14.74 -15.53
C ASP A 154 7.25 16.21 -15.22
N LEU A 155 7.57 16.60 -13.97
CA LEU A 155 7.66 18.01 -13.60
C LEU A 155 8.84 18.66 -14.32
N PRO A 156 8.81 20.01 -14.53
CA PRO A 156 9.91 20.70 -15.20
C PRO A 156 11.26 20.37 -14.59
N LEU A 157 12.24 20.05 -15.43
CA LEU A 157 13.59 19.72 -14.98
C LEU A 157 14.24 20.87 -14.20
N SER A 158 13.87 22.11 -14.54
CA SER A 158 14.30 23.32 -13.81
C SER A 158 13.94 23.33 -12.34
N TRP A 159 12.95 22.53 -11.91
CA TRP A 159 12.50 22.42 -10.50
C TRP A 159 13.26 21.32 -9.75
N ALA A 160 13.96 20.44 -10.44
CA ALA A 160 14.63 19.31 -9.82
C ALA A 160 15.67 19.75 -8.79
N GLY A 161 15.59 19.17 -7.56
CA GLY A 161 16.48 19.46 -6.46
C GLY A 161 16.29 20.83 -5.78
N LYS A 162 15.39 21.69 -6.28
CA LYS A 162 15.12 23.01 -5.70
C LYS A 162 14.06 22.95 -4.60
N ARG A 163 14.18 23.87 -3.65
CA ARG A 163 13.28 24.03 -2.50
C ARG A 163 13.08 25.51 -2.19
N ASP A 164 12.03 25.80 -1.45
CA ASP A 164 11.74 27.13 -0.89
C ASP A 164 11.85 28.24 -1.95
N GLN A 165 12.62 29.29 -1.65
CA GLN A 165 12.76 30.45 -2.53
C GLN A 165 13.37 30.13 -3.91
N ASP A 166 14.24 29.13 -3.98
CA ASP A 166 14.86 28.74 -5.25
C ASP A 166 13.85 28.01 -6.15
N LEU A 167 12.93 27.24 -5.55
CA LEU A 167 11.82 26.63 -6.27
C LEU A 167 10.81 27.68 -6.74
N VAL A 168 10.47 28.64 -5.88
CA VAL A 168 9.58 29.76 -6.22
C VAL A 168 10.13 30.52 -7.43
N LYS A 169 11.41 30.88 -7.44
CA LYS A 169 12.05 31.56 -8.58
C LYS A 169 12.01 30.71 -9.86
N ALA A 170 12.25 29.42 -9.75
CA ALA A 170 12.27 28.51 -10.90
C ALA A 170 10.87 28.19 -11.45
N SER A 171 9.83 28.39 -10.67
CA SER A 171 8.44 28.13 -11.07
C SER A 171 7.65 29.38 -11.50
N ALA A 172 8.27 30.55 -11.40
CA ALA A 172 7.66 31.83 -11.78
C ALA A 172 7.82 32.17 -13.28
N ASP A 173 8.65 31.40 -14.00
CA ASP A 173 8.84 31.48 -15.44
C ASP A 173 7.90 30.49 -16.16
#